data_f898a17ea71a4ee44173d10facbf7885
#
_entry.id   f898a17ea71a4ee44173d10facbf7885
#
_cell.length_a   1.000
_cell.length_b   1.000
_cell.length_c   1.000
_cell.angle_alpha   90.00
_cell.angle_beta   90.00
_cell.angle_gamma   90.00
#
_symmetry.space_group_name_H-M   'P 1'
#
loop_
_entity.id
_entity.type
_entity.pdbx_description
1 polymer ?
#
loop_
_entity_poly.entity_id
_entity_poly.type
_entity_poly.pdbx_seq_one_letter_code
_entity_poly.pdbx_strand_id
1 'polypeptide(L)'
;DGRALDAWPTPDRGIVFQRYSVMPHMRVLANVMLGLELRDGGPFGRLTYGRKAARDDAMTWLEAVGLAPHAQKFPHELSGGMQQRLALAQAMIMKPRVLLLDEPFGALDPGIRGEMHRLLVDLWQANAMTIVMVSHDLKEAFSLGTKVIVMDKPDPARPAVITYELKADQASTVHFPGRDDLLQQIQPEI
;
A
#
# COMPACT_ATOMS: atom_id res chain seq x y z
N ASP A 1 -19.57 3.85 -3.46
CA ASP A 1 -20.94 3.29 -3.41
C ASP A 1 -21.92 4.17 -2.60
N GLY A 2 -21.49 5.36 -2.13
CA GLY A 2 -22.36 6.32 -1.41
C GLY A 2 -22.85 5.87 -0.02
N ARG A 3 -22.37 4.76 0.51
CA ARG A 3 -22.67 4.31 1.87
C ARG A 3 -21.66 4.90 2.86
N ALA A 4 -22.13 5.23 4.07
CA ALA A 4 -21.24 5.61 5.17
C ALA A 4 -20.23 4.49 5.43
N LEU A 5 -18.99 4.87 5.77
CA LEU A 5 -17.97 3.90 6.15
C LEU A 5 -18.34 3.30 7.52
N ASP A 6 -18.21 1.98 7.64
CA ASP A 6 -18.31 1.34 8.94
C ASP A 6 -17.21 1.87 9.87
N ALA A 7 -17.58 2.09 11.14
CA ALA A 7 -16.63 2.54 12.17
C ALA A 7 -15.55 1.49 12.47
N TRP A 8 -15.78 0.24 12.15
CA TRP A 8 -14.88 -0.88 12.40
C TRP A 8 -14.09 -1.26 11.15
N PRO A 9 -12.85 -1.76 11.28
CA PRO A 9 -12.09 -2.32 10.17
C PRO A 9 -12.87 -3.47 9.50
N THR A 10 -12.93 -3.44 8.18
CA THR A 10 -13.58 -4.49 7.37
C THR A 10 -12.58 -5.11 6.40
N PRO A 11 -12.74 -6.36 5.99
CA PRO A 11 -11.80 -7.05 5.09
C PRO A 11 -11.64 -6.41 3.71
N ASP A 12 -12.59 -5.57 3.29
CA ASP A 12 -12.54 -4.85 2.03
C ASP A 12 -11.58 -3.65 2.00
N ARG A 13 -10.96 -3.34 3.15
CA ARG A 13 -9.97 -2.27 3.31
C ARG A 13 -8.64 -2.83 3.82
N GLY A 14 -7.59 -2.71 3.01
CA GLY A 14 -6.21 -2.98 3.42
C GLY A 14 -5.52 -1.70 3.85
N ILE A 15 -4.64 -1.77 4.84
CA ILE A 15 -3.83 -0.64 5.29
C ILE A 15 -2.38 -1.09 5.41
N VAL A 16 -1.47 -0.28 4.85
CA VAL A 16 -0.02 -0.43 5.06
C VAL A 16 0.50 0.88 5.66
N PHE A 17 1.00 0.79 6.87
CA PHE A 17 1.56 1.93 7.60
C PHE A 17 3.02 2.17 7.26
N GLN A 18 3.53 3.36 7.50
CA GLN A 18 4.92 3.77 7.34
C GLN A 18 5.89 2.86 8.13
N ARG A 19 5.51 2.49 9.36
CA ARG A 19 6.17 1.43 10.13
C ARG A 19 5.41 0.14 9.90
N TYR A 20 6.03 -0.78 9.20
CA TYR A 20 5.41 -2.04 8.76
C TYR A 20 4.75 -2.79 9.91
N SER A 21 3.46 -3.07 9.78
CA SER A 21 2.67 -3.82 10.77
C SER A 21 2.88 -5.33 10.64
N VAL A 22 4.13 -5.77 10.42
CA VAL A 22 4.47 -7.19 10.36
C VAL A 22 4.73 -7.73 11.76
N MET A 23 4.31 -8.96 12.02
CA MET A 23 4.49 -9.63 13.32
C MET A 23 5.92 -10.16 13.43
N PRO A 24 6.79 -9.56 14.27
CA PRO A 24 8.23 -9.89 14.30
C PRO A 24 8.52 -11.32 14.77
N HIS A 25 7.63 -11.89 15.53
CA HIS A 25 7.74 -13.25 16.08
C HIS A 25 7.17 -14.34 15.17
N MET A 26 6.58 -13.96 14.03
CA MET A 26 6.01 -14.87 13.05
C MET A 26 6.89 -14.92 11.80
N ARG A 27 6.98 -16.10 11.17
CA ARG A 27 7.66 -16.25 9.87
C ARG A 27 6.92 -15.48 8.78
N VAL A 28 7.63 -15.14 7.70
CA VAL A 28 7.10 -14.43 6.53
C VAL A 28 5.79 -15.06 6.03
N LEU A 29 5.76 -16.36 5.81
CA LEU A 29 4.55 -17.07 5.38
C LEU A 29 3.41 -16.93 6.40
N ALA A 30 3.69 -17.07 7.68
CA ALA A 30 2.69 -16.97 8.73
C ALA A 30 2.13 -15.54 8.86
N ASN A 31 2.96 -14.52 8.63
CA ASN A 31 2.52 -13.13 8.56
C ASN A 31 1.46 -12.94 7.47
N VAL A 32 1.69 -13.47 6.27
CA VAL A 32 0.72 -13.32 5.17
C VAL A 32 -0.56 -14.11 5.48
N MET A 33 -0.45 -15.34 6.02
CA MET A 33 -1.61 -16.16 6.36
C MET A 33 -2.50 -15.56 7.46
N LEU A 34 -1.95 -14.68 8.32
CA LEU A 34 -2.64 -14.14 9.49
C LEU A 34 -3.97 -13.46 9.14
N GLY A 35 -4.02 -12.72 8.04
CA GLY A 35 -5.26 -12.06 7.58
C GLY A 35 -6.40 -13.06 7.35
N LEU A 36 -6.12 -14.18 6.69
CA LEU A 36 -7.11 -15.23 6.45
C LEU A 36 -7.52 -15.94 7.74
N GLU A 37 -6.57 -16.21 8.64
CA GLU A 37 -6.86 -16.83 9.94
C GLU A 37 -7.76 -15.97 10.82
N LEU A 38 -7.59 -14.64 10.77
CA LEU A 38 -8.43 -13.70 11.53
C LEU A 38 -9.80 -13.48 10.90
N ARG A 39 -9.90 -13.45 9.56
CA ARG A 39 -11.17 -13.28 8.86
C ARG A 39 -12.19 -14.36 9.21
N ASP A 40 -11.75 -15.57 9.28
CA ASP A 40 -12.62 -16.74 9.44
C ASP A 40 -13.08 -16.99 10.89
N GLY A 41 -12.90 -16.04 11.80
CA GLY A 41 -13.58 -16.04 13.10
C GLY A 41 -12.77 -16.59 14.27
N GLY A 42 -11.51 -16.26 14.37
CA GLY A 42 -10.70 -16.50 15.57
C GLY A 42 -10.19 -17.96 15.69
N PRO A 43 -9.99 -18.51 16.91
CA PRO A 43 -9.34 -19.80 17.11
C PRO A 43 -10.06 -21.00 16.45
N PHE A 44 -11.31 -20.84 16.05
CA PHE A 44 -12.09 -21.83 15.31
C PHE A 44 -12.11 -21.61 13.79
N GLY A 45 -11.68 -20.47 13.28
CA GLY A 45 -11.64 -20.15 11.84
C GLY A 45 -10.70 -21.05 11.03
N ARG A 46 -9.73 -21.68 11.69
CA ARG A 46 -8.88 -22.74 11.10
C ARG A 46 -9.65 -23.92 10.51
N LEU A 47 -10.93 -24.08 10.82
CA LEU A 47 -11.78 -25.19 10.37
C LEU A 47 -12.50 -24.88 9.05
N THR A 48 -12.73 -23.62 8.69
CA THR A 48 -13.52 -23.24 7.52
C THR A 48 -12.68 -23.01 6.26
N TYR A 49 -11.50 -22.37 6.40
CA TYR A 49 -10.55 -22.23 5.30
C TYR A 49 -9.38 -23.19 5.53
N GLY A 50 -9.35 -24.30 4.83
CA GLY A 50 -8.35 -25.36 5.04
C GLY A 50 -6.93 -24.77 5.09
N ARG A 51 -6.15 -25.10 6.12
CA ARG A 51 -4.78 -24.57 6.33
C ARG A 51 -3.88 -24.72 5.09
N LYS A 52 -4.11 -25.74 4.28
CA LYS A 52 -3.40 -25.93 3.02
C LYS A 52 -3.77 -24.85 2.00
N ALA A 53 -5.05 -24.55 1.83
CA ALA A 53 -5.51 -23.50 0.90
C ALA A 53 -4.99 -22.12 1.31
N ALA A 54 -5.04 -21.78 2.61
CA ALA A 54 -4.47 -20.53 3.13
C ALA A 54 -2.97 -20.43 2.87
N ARG A 55 -2.24 -21.55 2.99
CA ARG A 55 -0.81 -21.60 2.68
C ARG A 55 -0.54 -21.40 1.18
N ASP A 56 -1.31 -22.05 0.33
CA ASP A 56 -1.15 -21.98 -1.12
C ASP A 56 -1.46 -20.56 -1.61
N ASP A 57 -2.53 -19.92 -1.11
CA ASP A 57 -2.84 -18.52 -1.40
C ASP A 57 -1.73 -17.57 -0.88
N ALA A 58 -1.24 -17.77 0.34
CA ALA A 58 -0.15 -16.98 0.89
C ALA A 58 1.15 -17.13 0.08
N MET A 59 1.45 -18.34 -0.41
CA MET A 59 2.60 -18.54 -1.29
C MET A 59 2.44 -17.83 -2.61
N THR A 60 1.25 -17.82 -3.22
CA THR A 60 0.97 -17.07 -4.44
C THR A 60 1.25 -15.58 -4.26
N TRP A 61 0.82 -14.98 -3.13
CA TRP A 61 1.13 -13.59 -2.83
C TRP A 61 2.62 -13.36 -2.57
N LEU A 62 3.31 -14.28 -1.90
CA LEU A 62 4.75 -14.18 -1.69
C LEU A 62 5.53 -14.29 -3.01
N GLU A 63 5.07 -15.09 -3.97
CA GLU A 63 5.62 -15.14 -5.33
C GLU A 63 5.41 -13.80 -6.04
N ALA A 64 4.20 -13.25 -6.02
CA ALA A 64 3.86 -11.97 -6.65
C ALA A 64 4.73 -10.80 -6.16
N VAL A 65 5.12 -10.80 -4.87
CA VAL A 65 5.99 -9.78 -4.30
C VAL A 65 7.48 -10.18 -4.27
N GLY A 66 7.84 -11.34 -4.82
CA GLY A 66 9.23 -11.82 -4.89
C GLY A 66 9.81 -12.29 -3.56
N LEU A 67 8.99 -12.73 -2.61
CA LEU A 67 9.40 -13.19 -1.28
C LEU A 67 9.26 -14.70 -1.04
N ALA A 68 8.81 -15.47 -2.01
CA ALA A 68 8.65 -16.93 -1.86
C ALA A 68 9.90 -17.66 -1.36
N PRO A 69 11.14 -17.34 -1.82
CA PRO A 69 12.37 -17.97 -1.28
C PRO A 69 12.61 -17.64 0.20
N HIS A 70 11.96 -16.62 0.73
CA HIS A 70 12.12 -16.13 2.11
C HIS A 70 10.96 -16.52 3.03
N ALA A 71 10.02 -17.35 2.58
CA ALA A 71 8.80 -17.72 3.30
C ALA A 71 9.04 -18.24 4.73
N GLN A 72 10.19 -18.85 4.99
CA GLN A 72 10.55 -19.42 6.29
C GLN A 72 11.36 -18.47 7.18
N LYS A 73 11.81 -17.32 6.67
CA LYS A 73 12.54 -16.31 7.45
C LYS A 73 11.62 -15.55 8.39
N PHE A 74 12.22 -14.89 9.36
CA PHE A 74 11.54 -13.90 10.20
C PHE A 74 11.72 -12.49 9.63
N PRO A 75 10.83 -11.53 9.96
CA PRO A 75 10.93 -10.16 9.46
C PRO A 75 12.26 -9.48 9.72
N HIS A 76 12.92 -9.72 10.84
CA HIS A 76 14.22 -9.13 11.17
C HIS A 76 15.38 -9.64 10.29
N GLU A 77 15.19 -10.73 9.54
CA GLU A 77 16.15 -11.27 8.58
C GLU A 77 15.95 -10.67 7.17
N LEU A 78 14.98 -9.76 7.01
CA LEU A 78 14.64 -9.11 5.74
C LEU A 78 15.17 -7.68 5.69
N SER A 79 15.55 -7.21 4.49
CA SER A 79 15.82 -5.78 4.27
C SER A 79 14.54 -4.95 4.41
N GLY A 80 14.67 -3.62 4.56
CA GLY A 80 13.51 -2.72 4.65
C GLY A 80 12.55 -2.86 3.46
N GLY A 81 13.07 -2.91 2.22
CA GLY A 81 12.26 -3.13 1.03
C GLY A 81 11.57 -4.51 1.01
N MET A 82 12.21 -5.55 1.54
CA MET A 82 11.57 -6.87 1.68
C MET A 82 10.47 -6.86 2.75
N GLN A 83 10.66 -6.14 3.86
CA GLN A 83 9.60 -5.97 4.87
C GLN A 83 8.40 -5.20 4.31
N GLN A 84 8.64 -4.20 3.45
CA GLN A 84 7.61 -3.49 2.72
C GLN A 84 6.80 -4.42 1.81
N ARG A 85 7.50 -5.26 1.01
CA ARG A 85 6.85 -6.27 0.17
C ARG A 85 6.02 -7.25 0.99
N LEU A 86 6.52 -7.64 2.18
CA LEU A 86 5.77 -8.48 3.11
C LEU A 86 4.48 -7.80 3.61
N ALA A 87 4.56 -6.53 3.99
CA ALA A 87 3.39 -5.76 4.43
C ALA A 87 2.34 -5.61 3.31
N LEU A 88 2.79 -5.41 2.06
CA LEU A 88 1.89 -5.42 0.89
C LEU A 88 1.22 -6.79 0.71
N ALA A 89 1.97 -7.89 0.73
CA ALA A 89 1.40 -9.23 0.59
C ALA A 89 0.39 -9.54 1.71
N GLN A 90 0.69 -9.11 2.94
CA GLN A 90 -0.20 -9.26 4.10
C GLN A 90 -1.52 -8.48 3.93
N ALA A 91 -1.47 -7.29 3.34
CA ALA A 91 -2.68 -6.50 3.05
C ALA A 91 -3.46 -7.10 1.87
N MET A 92 -2.76 -7.56 0.84
CA MET A 92 -3.34 -8.02 -0.43
C MET A 92 -4.00 -9.39 -0.35
N ILE A 93 -3.59 -10.28 0.58
CA ILE A 93 -4.20 -11.62 0.72
C ILE A 93 -5.69 -11.54 1.05
N MET A 94 -6.12 -10.45 1.65
CA MET A 94 -7.53 -10.19 1.96
C MET A 94 -8.35 -9.74 0.75
N LYS A 95 -7.69 -9.52 -0.40
CA LYS A 95 -8.29 -9.02 -1.65
C LYS A 95 -9.10 -7.75 -1.41
N PRO A 96 -8.49 -6.69 -0.83
CA PRO A 96 -9.20 -5.48 -0.46
C PRO A 96 -9.72 -4.74 -1.71
N ARG A 97 -10.88 -4.10 -1.60
CA ARG A 97 -11.37 -3.16 -2.63
C ARG A 97 -10.68 -1.80 -2.57
N VAL A 98 -10.19 -1.44 -1.38
CA VAL A 98 -9.45 -0.20 -1.13
C VAL A 98 -8.17 -0.51 -0.36
N LEU A 99 -7.03 -0.05 -0.87
CA LEU A 99 -5.74 -0.14 -0.21
C LEU A 99 -5.28 1.25 0.21
N LEU A 100 -5.06 1.44 1.50
CA LEU A 100 -4.56 2.68 2.09
C LEU A 100 -3.07 2.52 2.37
N LEU A 101 -2.26 3.45 1.86
CA LEU A 101 -0.80 3.45 2.01
C LEU A 101 -0.39 4.77 2.68
N ASP A 102 0.26 4.67 3.83
CA ASP A 102 0.76 5.83 4.58
C ASP A 102 2.28 5.90 4.47
N GLU A 103 2.79 6.84 3.68
CA GLU A 103 4.21 7.05 3.36
C GLU A 103 4.97 5.74 3.05
N PRO A 104 4.47 4.89 2.16
CA PRO A 104 4.95 3.52 2.03
C PRO A 104 6.40 3.42 1.57
N PHE A 105 6.98 4.44 0.96
CA PHE A 105 8.31 4.36 0.35
C PHE A 105 9.33 5.34 0.96
N GLY A 106 8.93 6.12 1.96
CA GLY A 106 9.76 7.16 2.55
C GLY A 106 11.09 6.66 3.17
N ALA A 107 11.11 5.44 3.68
CA ALA A 107 12.29 4.83 4.32
C ALA A 107 13.14 3.97 3.37
N LEU A 108 12.83 3.93 2.05
CA LEU A 108 13.52 3.08 1.08
C LEU A 108 14.60 3.84 0.31
N ASP A 109 15.71 3.13 0.01
CA ASP A 109 16.71 3.61 -0.92
C ASP A 109 16.14 3.85 -2.32
N PRO A 110 16.67 4.82 -3.10
CA PRO A 110 16.11 5.18 -4.41
C PRO A 110 15.96 4.01 -5.39
N GLY A 111 16.90 3.08 -5.42
CA GLY A 111 16.84 1.89 -6.29
C GLY A 111 15.68 0.96 -5.90
N ILE A 112 15.56 0.65 -4.62
CA ILE A 112 14.48 -0.18 -4.06
C ILE A 112 13.13 0.50 -4.25
N ARG A 113 13.07 1.83 -4.08
CA ARG A 113 11.84 2.61 -4.29
C ARG A 113 11.29 2.43 -5.69
N GLY A 114 12.13 2.52 -6.73
CA GLY A 114 11.71 2.31 -8.12
C GLY A 114 11.17 0.91 -8.40
N GLU A 115 11.71 -0.13 -7.75
CA GLU A 115 11.17 -1.49 -7.82
C GLU A 115 9.80 -1.60 -7.14
N MET A 116 9.65 -0.94 -5.99
CA MET A 116 8.38 -0.95 -5.24
C MET A 116 7.27 -0.19 -5.97
N HIS A 117 7.60 0.91 -6.67
CA HIS A 117 6.65 1.63 -7.51
C HIS A 117 6.11 0.72 -8.62
N ARG A 118 7.00 0.03 -9.34
CA ARG A 118 6.59 -0.93 -10.39
C ARG A 118 5.71 -2.03 -9.82
N LEU A 119 6.12 -2.65 -8.71
CA LEU A 119 5.34 -3.67 -8.04
C LEU A 119 3.93 -3.17 -7.66
N LEU A 120 3.81 -1.96 -7.12
CA LEU A 120 2.51 -1.39 -6.75
C LEU A 120 1.61 -1.18 -7.97
N VAL A 121 2.18 -0.68 -9.08
CA VAL A 121 1.45 -0.51 -10.35
C VAL A 121 1.00 -1.86 -10.91
N ASP A 122 1.86 -2.87 -10.91
CA ASP A 122 1.55 -4.22 -11.38
C ASP A 122 0.41 -4.85 -10.53
N LEU A 123 0.48 -4.71 -9.21
CA LEU A 123 -0.56 -5.18 -8.31
C LEU A 123 -1.89 -4.43 -8.53
N TRP A 124 -1.85 -3.12 -8.75
CA TRP A 124 -3.04 -2.32 -9.05
C TRP A 124 -3.69 -2.74 -10.37
N GLN A 125 -2.91 -2.94 -11.42
CA GLN A 125 -3.40 -3.38 -12.73
C GLN A 125 -4.00 -4.79 -12.70
N ALA A 126 -3.39 -5.69 -11.92
CA ALA A 126 -3.85 -7.07 -11.79
C ALA A 126 -5.11 -7.23 -10.90
N ASN A 127 -5.38 -6.27 -10.02
CA ASN A 127 -6.44 -6.38 -9.04
C ASN A 127 -7.32 -5.11 -9.07
N ALA A 128 -8.54 -5.19 -9.57
CA ALA A 128 -9.45 -4.04 -9.71
C ALA A 128 -9.77 -3.35 -8.36
N MET A 129 -8.77 -2.67 -7.78
CA MET A 129 -8.84 -1.99 -6.47
C MET A 129 -8.58 -0.50 -6.59
N THR A 130 -9.02 0.26 -5.60
CA THR A 130 -8.67 1.66 -5.43
C THR A 130 -7.49 1.78 -4.47
N ILE A 131 -6.43 2.50 -4.86
CA ILE A 131 -5.31 2.81 -3.95
C ILE A 131 -5.43 4.27 -3.54
N VAL A 132 -5.34 4.53 -2.23
CA VAL A 132 -5.20 5.86 -1.67
C VAL A 132 -3.85 5.90 -0.96
N MET A 133 -2.95 6.75 -1.43
CA MET A 133 -1.60 6.87 -0.90
C MET A 133 -1.37 8.27 -0.34
N VAL A 134 -0.81 8.35 0.84
CA VAL A 134 -0.27 9.59 1.41
C VAL A 134 1.24 9.58 1.20
N SER A 135 1.77 10.64 0.63
CA SER A 135 3.22 10.85 0.43
C SER A 135 3.56 12.32 0.57
N HIS A 136 4.74 12.62 1.10
CA HIS A 136 5.30 13.96 1.10
C HIS A 136 6.16 14.24 -0.15
N ASP A 137 6.37 13.23 -1.01
CA ASP A 137 7.12 13.34 -2.26
C ASP A 137 6.17 13.58 -3.43
N LEU A 138 6.15 14.82 -3.94
CA LEU A 138 5.33 15.19 -5.08
C LEU A 138 5.67 14.43 -6.36
N LYS A 139 6.98 14.11 -6.57
CA LYS A 139 7.39 13.34 -7.75
C LYS A 139 6.78 11.93 -7.73
N GLU A 140 6.75 11.33 -6.54
CA GLU A 140 6.11 10.04 -6.30
C GLU A 140 4.59 10.12 -6.57
N ALA A 141 3.91 11.11 -5.98
CA ALA A 141 2.48 11.31 -6.17
C ALA A 141 2.11 11.45 -7.66
N PHE A 142 2.89 12.21 -8.43
CA PHE A 142 2.66 12.40 -9.86
C PHE A 142 3.05 11.19 -10.73
N SER A 143 3.97 10.35 -10.27
CA SER A 143 4.37 9.17 -11.04
C SER A 143 3.42 7.98 -10.88
N LEU A 144 2.74 7.89 -9.75
CA LEU A 144 1.87 6.76 -9.39
C LEU A 144 0.38 7.09 -9.43
N GLY A 145 0.01 8.35 -9.11
CA GLY A 145 -1.38 8.74 -8.96
C GLY A 145 -2.08 8.96 -10.30
N THR A 146 -3.33 8.52 -10.40
CA THR A 146 -4.27 8.96 -11.45
C THR A 146 -5.03 10.23 -11.04
N LYS A 147 -5.02 10.54 -9.75
CA LYS A 147 -5.55 11.76 -9.15
C LYS A 147 -4.62 12.16 -8.00
N VAL A 148 -4.19 13.41 -7.98
CA VAL A 148 -3.34 13.97 -6.94
C VAL A 148 -4.11 15.08 -6.23
N ILE A 149 -4.12 15.02 -4.89
CA ILE A 149 -4.72 16.03 -4.02
C ILE A 149 -3.58 16.57 -3.15
N VAL A 150 -3.33 17.88 -3.25
CA VAL A 150 -2.36 18.56 -2.41
C VAL A 150 -3.08 19.19 -1.23
N MET A 151 -2.62 18.87 -0.03
CA MET A 151 -3.12 19.44 1.21
C MET A 151 -2.04 20.34 1.82
N ASP A 152 -2.45 21.51 2.30
CA ASP A 152 -1.57 22.43 2.98
C ASP A 152 -2.20 22.89 4.30
N LYS A 153 -1.36 23.36 5.21
CA LYS A 153 -1.75 23.94 6.48
C LYS A 153 -1.15 25.34 6.65
N PRO A 154 -1.69 26.34 5.93
CA PRO A 154 -1.13 27.69 5.94
C PRO A 154 -1.20 28.37 7.32
N ASP A 155 -2.11 27.95 8.18
CA ASP A 155 -2.24 28.41 9.56
C ASP A 155 -2.15 27.21 10.52
N PRO A 156 -1.12 27.14 11.39
CA PRO A 156 -0.98 26.07 12.37
C PRO A 156 -2.19 25.87 13.30
N ALA A 157 -2.98 26.92 13.52
CA ALA A 157 -4.17 26.89 14.38
C ALA A 157 -5.43 26.37 13.67
N ARG A 158 -5.40 26.21 12.34
CA ARG A 158 -6.55 25.77 11.55
C ARG A 158 -6.34 24.35 10.99
N PRO A 159 -7.41 23.64 10.62
CA PRO A 159 -7.31 22.39 9.89
C PRO A 159 -6.59 22.56 8.56
N ALA A 160 -5.92 21.51 8.09
CA ALA A 160 -5.37 21.46 6.74
C ALA A 160 -6.50 21.61 5.70
N VAL A 161 -6.19 22.24 4.57
CA VAL A 161 -7.12 22.49 3.47
C VAL A 161 -6.57 21.87 2.18
N ILE A 162 -7.47 21.48 1.29
CA ILE A 162 -7.10 21.08 -0.07
C ILE A 162 -6.78 22.35 -0.85
N THR A 163 -5.53 22.45 -1.32
CA THR A 163 -5.06 23.60 -2.11
C THR A 163 -5.11 23.32 -3.60
N TYR A 164 -4.84 22.06 -4.00
CA TYR A 164 -4.87 21.66 -5.40
C TYR A 164 -5.48 20.28 -5.57
N GLU A 165 -6.20 20.08 -6.65
CA GLU A 165 -6.71 18.79 -7.11
C GLU A 165 -6.40 18.65 -8.59
N LEU A 166 -5.56 17.67 -8.95
CA LEU A 166 -5.17 17.37 -10.31
C LEU A 166 -5.58 15.94 -10.67
N LYS A 167 -6.04 15.77 -11.90
CA LYS A 167 -6.32 14.45 -12.47
C LYS A 167 -5.38 14.24 -13.65
N ALA A 168 -4.86 13.01 -13.77
CA ALA A 168 -4.10 12.62 -14.95
C ALA A 168 -5.01 12.71 -16.18
N ASP A 169 -4.44 13.13 -17.30
CA ASP A 169 -5.14 13.05 -18.57
C ASP A 169 -5.40 11.58 -18.93
N GLN A 170 -6.61 11.26 -19.37
CA GLN A 170 -7.02 9.87 -19.67
C GLN A 170 -6.18 9.22 -20.78
N ALA A 171 -5.44 10.00 -21.54
CA ALA A 171 -4.56 9.54 -22.61
C ALA A 171 -3.15 9.14 -22.14
N SER A 172 -2.71 9.59 -20.95
CA SER A 172 -1.42 9.20 -20.39
C SER A 172 -1.43 9.28 -18.87
N THR A 173 -1.14 8.17 -18.21
CA THR A 173 -0.94 8.09 -16.75
C THR A 173 0.25 8.93 -16.22
N VAL A 174 0.90 9.70 -17.07
CA VAL A 174 2.15 10.42 -16.78
C VAL A 174 2.02 11.92 -16.92
N HIS A 175 0.98 12.44 -17.59
CA HIS A 175 0.81 13.88 -17.81
C HIS A 175 -0.31 14.45 -16.95
N PHE A 176 0.05 15.37 -16.07
CA PHE A 176 -0.88 16.19 -15.31
C PHE A 176 -0.82 17.61 -15.85
N PRO A 177 -1.91 18.13 -16.45
CA PRO A 177 -1.97 19.55 -16.83
C PRO A 177 -1.72 20.43 -15.60
N GLY A 178 -0.83 21.42 -15.73
CA GLY A 178 -0.46 22.31 -14.63
C GLY A 178 0.54 21.75 -13.61
N ARG A 179 1.09 20.52 -13.83
CA ARG A 179 2.09 19.91 -12.94
C ARG A 179 3.33 20.79 -12.76
N ASP A 180 3.87 21.31 -13.86
CA ASP A 180 5.12 22.05 -13.82
C ASP A 180 4.94 23.41 -13.14
N ASP A 181 3.80 24.08 -13.37
CA ASP A 181 3.43 25.31 -12.67
C ASP A 181 3.26 25.06 -11.17
N LEU A 182 2.63 23.96 -10.79
CA LEU A 182 2.45 23.57 -9.40
C LEU A 182 3.79 23.26 -8.71
N LEU A 183 4.67 22.52 -9.37
CA LEU A 183 6.00 22.21 -8.83
C LEU A 183 6.82 23.48 -8.61
N GLN A 184 6.73 24.47 -9.50
CA GLN A 184 7.37 25.78 -9.31
C GLN A 184 6.79 26.58 -8.15
N GLN A 185 5.47 26.47 -7.89
CA GLN A 185 4.82 27.18 -6.78
C GLN A 185 5.11 26.57 -5.41
N ILE A 186 5.21 25.23 -5.34
CA ILE A 186 5.39 24.51 -4.06
C ILE A 186 6.87 24.35 -3.71
N GLN A 187 7.76 24.28 -4.71
CA GLN A 187 9.22 24.17 -4.54
C GLN A 187 9.92 25.28 -5.34
N PRO A 188 9.84 26.54 -4.90
CA PRO A 188 10.40 27.65 -5.66
C PRO A 188 11.93 27.68 -5.71
N GLU A 189 12.64 26.87 -4.91
CA GLU A 189 14.11 26.83 -4.88
C GLU A 189 14.62 25.39 -4.72
N ILE A 190 14.96 24.73 -5.81
CA ILE A 190 15.98 23.68 -5.88
C ILE A 190 16.90 24.00 -7.06
#